data_0430fb1a1fec7bbd71ee8c5b01bf3f29
#
_entry.id   0430fb1a1fec7bbd71ee8c5b01bf3f29
#
_cell.length_a   1.000
_cell.length_b   1.000
_cell.length_c   1.000
_cell.angle_alpha   90.00
_cell.angle_beta   90.00
_cell.angle_gamma   90.00
#
_symmetry.space_group_name_H-M   'P 1'
#
loop_
_entity.id
_entity.type
_entity.pdbx_description
1 polymer ?
#
loop_
_entity_poly.entity_id
_entity_poly.type
_entity_poly.pdbx_seq_one_letter_code
_entity_poly.pdbx_strand_id
1 'polypeptide(L)'
;MFVALTLTGNAAFAADECSKITATGHRYYPVIAYRDGDKIVGAAPTLVETIAKQINVPLESKYMGTWEEAQAAVRDGKADMIFGLYYNDERANYLDYVQPAFTFDDVAIFVVKGKEFPFTDKNDLIGKKGVTNRGESYGNEFDAFMKEKLDVARANGIDAAFNDLLEGKADYLIAGYYPGLAEAAREGVKDKVGPLEQALLSQEMFVAFSKKSPCKSLAAKFGQGITELTTNDSYQKMMDAATTAWKDAQKSSK
;
A
#
# COMPACT_ATOMS: atom_id res chain seq x y z
N MET A 1 -45.60 32.45 -43.68
CA MET A 1 -45.43 31.12 -43.03
C MET A 1 -43.99 31.07 -42.49
N PHE A 2 -43.81 31.42 -41.20
CA PHE A 2 -42.49 31.45 -40.57
C PHE A 2 -42.27 30.14 -39.88
N VAL A 3 -41.23 29.40 -40.28
CA VAL A 3 -40.77 28.19 -39.62
C VAL A 3 -39.78 28.56 -38.53
N ALA A 4 -40.16 28.40 -37.28
CA ALA A 4 -39.27 28.58 -36.14
C ALA A 4 -38.42 27.32 -35.98
N LEU A 5 -37.09 27.45 -36.23
CA LEU A 5 -36.09 26.42 -35.97
C LEU A 5 -35.74 26.46 -34.48
N THR A 6 -36.27 25.49 -33.69
CA THR A 6 -35.84 25.30 -32.29
C THR A 6 -34.52 24.57 -32.25
N LEU A 7 -33.43 25.29 -31.94
CA LEU A 7 -32.16 24.70 -31.55
C LEU A 7 -32.31 24.08 -30.15
N THR A 8 -32.42 22.75 -30.09
CA THR A 8 -32.23 22.00 -28.84
C THR A 8 -30.72 21.94 -28.56
N GLY A 9 -30.27 22.81 -27.69
CA GLY A 9 -28.90 22.74 -27.15
C GLY A 9 -28.75 21.47 -26.30
N ASN A 10 -27.98 20.48 -26.77
CA ASN A 10 -27.49 19.42 -25.93
C ASN A 10 -26.52 20.07 -24.91
N ALA A 11 -26.97 20.23 -23.66
CA ALA A 11 -26.06 20.43 -22.55
C ALA A 11 -25.24 19.13 -22.40
N ALA A 12 -24.07 19.08 -23.03
CA ALA A 12 -23.06 18.12 -22.68
C ALA A 12 -22.69 18.44 -21.22
N PHE A 13 -23.05 17.56 -20.30
CA PHE A 13 -22.44 17.55 -18.97
C PHE A 13 -20.94 17.37 -19.21
N ALA A 14 -20.18 18.44 -19.05
CA ALA A 14 -18.73 18.35 -18.98
C ALA A 14 -18.44 17.39 -17.83
N ALA A 15 -17.90 16.22 -18.13
CA ALA A 15 -17.30 15.37 -17.10
C ALA A 15 -16.27 16.26 -16.40
N ASP A 16 -16.30 16.33 -15.07
CA ASP A 16 -15.30 17.05 -14.29
C ASP A 16 -13.92 16.59 -14.75
N GLU A 17 -13.22 17.47 -15.45
CA GLU A 17 -11.86 17.16 -15.92
C GLU A 17 -10.93 17.06 -14.70
N CYS A 18 -10.10 16.04 -14.67
CA CYS A 18 -9.08 15.86 -13.63
C CYS A 18 -8.06 17.02 -13.69
N SER A 19 -8.22 17.99 -12.80
CA SER A 19 -7.35 19.17 -12.72
C SER A 19 -6.16 18.98 -11.77
N LYS A 20 -6.30 18.06 -10.81
CA LYS A 20 -5.29 17.73 -9.78
C LYS A 20 -5.60 16.35 -9.20
N ILE A 21 -4.56 15.60 -8.85
CA ILE A 21 -4.67 14.31 -8.15
C ILE A 21 -4.23 14.49 -6.70
N THR A 22 -5.09 14.12 -5.76
CA THR A 22 -4.72 13.92 -4.35
C THR A 22 -4.51 12.42 -4.13
N ALA A 23 -3.27 12.04 -3.81
CA ALA A 23 -2.88 10.66 -3.59
C ALA A 23 -2.57 10.39 -2.11
N THR A 24 -2.72 9.16 -1.67
CA THR A 24 -2.36 8.72 -0.32
C THR A 24 -1.81 7.29 -0.35
N GLY A 25 -1.31 6.82 0.79
CA GLY A 25 -0.76 5.48 0.93
C GLY A 25 -0.52 5.12 2.39
N HIS A 26 0.15 3.99 2.61
CA HIS A 26 0.46 3.53 3.94
C HIS A 26 1.41 4.50 4.65
N ARG A 27 1.09 4.87 5.91
CA ARG A 27 1.92 5.80 6.72
C ARG A 27 3.24 5.20 7.16
N TYR A 28 3.34 3.87 7.14
CA TYR A 28 4.51 3.14 7.58
C TYR A 28 4.70 1.85 6.78
N TYR A 29 5.24 1.99 5.59
CA TYR A 29 5.63 0.89 4.69
C TYR A 29 6.94 1.25 3.98
N PRO A 30 8.04 1.45 4.78
CA PRO A 30 9.32 1.83 4.20
C PRO A 30 9.84 0.69 3.31
N VAL A 31 10.46 0.97 2.23
CA VAL A 31 10.80 2.22 1.54
C VAL A 31 9.76 2.60 0.47
N ILE A 32 8.69 1.80 0.37
CA ILE A 32 7.62 1.96 -0.64
C ILE A 32 6.85 3.26 -0.35
N ALA A 33 6.32 3.39 0.86
CA ALA A 33 5.54 4.56 1.29
C ALA A 33 5.66 4.75 2.80
N TYR A 34 5.95 5.97 3.25
CA TYR A 34 5.96 6.29 4.68
C TYR A 34 5.64 7.76 4.90
N ARG A 35 5.21 8.09 6.12
CA ARG A 35 4.85 9.46 6.50
C ARG A 35 6.11 10.30 6.74
N ASP A 36 6.10 11.51 6.17
CA ASP A 36 7.01 12.61 6.49
C ASP A 36 6.20 13.90 6.64
N GLY A 37 6.02 14.36 7.88
CA GLY A 37 5.12 15.47 8.19
C GLY A 37 3.67 15.18 7.77
N ASP A 38 3.14 16.02 6.88
CA ASP A 38 1.79 15.89 6.31
C ASP A 38 1.76 15.17 4.96
N LYS A 39 2.89 14.61 4.54
CA LYS A 39 3.03 13.92 3.26
C LYS A 39 3.25 12.42 3.45
N ILE A 40 2.96 11.68 2.40
CA ILE A 40 3.49 10.33 2.19
C ILE A 40 4.61 10.43 1.18
N VAL A 41 5.78 9.91 1.54
CA VAL A 41 7.00 9.89 0.72
C VAL A 41 7.47 8.45 0.52
N GLY A 42 8.43 8.24 -0.38
CA GLY A 42 8.98 6.92 -0.71
C GLY A 42 8.98 6.65 -2.21
N ALA A 43 9.25 5.40 -2.59
CA ALA A 43 9.37 5.03 -4.01
C ALA A 43 8.04 5.11 -4.75
N ALA A 44 6.93 4.67 -4.14
CA ALA A 44 5.61 4.70 -4.79
C ALA A 44 5.09 6.14 -4.99
N PRO A 45 5.12 7.07 -4.01
CA PRO A 45 4.83 8.47 -4.28
C PRO A 45 5.69 9.06 -5.38
N THR A 46 7.02 8.82 -5.36
CA THR A 46 7.93 9.33 -6.40
C THR A 46 7.57 8.80 -7.78
N LEU A 47 7.18 7.54 -7.90
CA LEU A 47 6.71 6.93 -9.14
C LEU A 47 5.49 7.66 -9.68
N VAL A 48 4.43 7.79 -8.88
CA VAL A 48 3.18 8.43 -9.35
C VAL A 48 3.34 9.93 -9.61
N GLU A 49 4.16 10.63 -8.85
CA GLU A 49 4.48 12.04 -9.08
C GLU A 49 5.27 12.23 -10.37
N THR A 50 6.20 11.32 -10.69
CA THR A 50 6.95 11.33 -11.95
C THR A 50 6.01 11.15 -13.14
N ILE A 51 5.12 10.17 -13.08
CA ILE A 51 4.13 9.93 -14.14
C ILE A 51 3.18 11.11 -14.28
N ALA A 52 2.65 11.64 -13.18
CA ALA A 52 1.75 12.79 -13.19
C ALA A 52 2.41 14.01 -13.86
N LYS A 53 3.70 14.25 -13.57
CA LYS A 53 4.50 15.29 -14.21
C LYS A 53 4.66 15.08 -15.71
N GLN A 54 4.91 13.84 -16.16
CA GLN A 54 5.04 13.50 -17.59
C GLN A 54 3.75 13.80 -18.36
N ILE A 55 2.59 13.58 -17.73
CA ILE A 55 1.27 13.84 -18.36
C ILE A 55 0.70 15.23 -18.04
N ASN A 56 1.49 16.13 -17.42
CA ASN A 56 1.13 17.50 -17.04
C ASN A 56 -0.11 17.61 -16.13
N VAL A 57 -0.28 16.69 -15.19
CA VAL A 57 -1.33 16.73 -14.16
C VAL A 57 -0.70 16.96 -12.79
N PRO A 58 -1.05 18.02 -12.05
CA PRO A 58 -0.58 18.20 -10.68
C PRO A 58 -0.96 17.02 -9.79
N LEU A 59 -0.01 16.51 -8.99
CA LEU A 59 -0.26 15.46 -8.01
C LEU A 59 0.34 15.87 -6.66
N GLU A 60 -0.38 15.56 -5.60
CA GLU A 60 0.00 15.81 -4.22
C GLU A 60 -0.22 14.55 -3.39
N SER A 61 0.86 14.04 -2.78
CA SER A 61 0.82 12.87 -1.89
C SER A 61 0.62 13.33 -0.45
N LYS A 62 -0.54 12.99 0.17
CA LYS A 62 -0.94 13.42 1.50
C LYS A 62 -1.01 12.28 2.50
N TYR A 63 -0.60 12.58 3.73
CA TYR A 63 -0.92 11.73 4.88
C TYR A 63 -2.40 11.86 5.24
N MET A 64 -3.11 10.75 5.32
CA MET A 64 -4.54 10.70 5.64
C MET A 64 -4.86 9.71 6.78
N GLY A 65 -3.96 9.63 7.77
CA GLY A 65 -4.20 8.83 8.97
C GLY A 65 -3.57 7.42 8.92
N THR A 66 -4.19 6.51 9.65
CA THR A 66 -3.83 5.08 9.66
C THR A 66 -4.06 4.46 8.28
N TRP A 67 -3.59 3.22 8.07
CA TRP A 67 -3.84 2.52 6.80
C TRP A 67 -5.34 2.34 6.51
N GLU A 68 -6.14 2.06 7.53
CA GLU A 68 -7.59 1.96 7.42
C GLU A 68 -8.24 3.31 7.04
N GLU A 69 -7.79 4.42 7.65
CA GLU A 69 -8.28 5.77 7.35
C GLU A 69 -7.88 6.23 5.95
N ALA A 70 -6.67 5.91 5.49
CA ALA A 70 -6.22 6.19 4.11
C ALA A 70 -7.10 5.46 3.08
N GLN A 71 -7.40 4.17 3.31
CA GLN A 71 -8.34 3.41 2.47
C GLN A 71 -9.75 4.00 2.51
N ALA A 72 -10.25 4.42 3.69
CA ALA A 72 -11.54 5.07 3.83
C ALA A 72 -11.59 6.39 3.08
N ALA A 73 -10.53 7.21 3.11
CA ALA A 73 -10.47 8.47 2.38
C ALA A 73 -10.64 8.27 0.87
N VAL A 74 -10.02 7.24 0.29
CA VAL A 74 -10.15 6.92 -1.13
C VAL A 74 -11.54 6.33 -1.45
N ARG A 75 -12.05 5.46 -0.60
CA ARG A 75 -13.42 4.90 -0.73
C ARG A 75 -14.48 6.00 -0.72
N ASP A 76 -14.28 7.02 0.11
CA ASP A 76 -15.19 8.15 0.24
C ASP A 76 -15.03 9.20 -0.87
N GLY A 77 -13.95 9.13 -1.68
CA GLY A 77 -13.63 10.10 -2.72
C GLY A 77 -12.95 11.37 -2.18
N LYS A 78 -12.42 11.33 -0.95
CA LYS A 78 -11.61 12.42 -0.35
C LYS A 78 -10.18 12.43 -0.87
N ALA A 79 -9.72 11.30 -1.41
CA ALA A 79 -8.50 11.15 -2.19
C ALA A 79 -8.82 10.46 -3.51
N ASP A 80 -8.08 10.83 -4.55
CA ASP A 80 -8.26 10.32 -5.92
C ASP A 80 -7.54 9.00 -6.13
N MET A 81 -6.39 8.82 -5.47
CA MET A 81 -5.46 7.73 -5.71
C MET A 81 -4.91 7.17 -4.40
N ILE A 82 -4.66 5.87 -4.40
CA ILE A 82 -3.92 5.18 -3.36
C ILE A 82 -2.82 4.32 -4.01
N PHE A 83 -1.66 4.23 -3.36
CA PHE A 83 -0.54 3.44 -3.85
C PHE A 83 0.03 2.53 -2.75
N GLY A 84 0.71 1.47 -3.19
CA GLY A 84 1.34 0.51 -2.29
C GLY A 84 0.33 -0.44 -1.64
N LEU A 85 -0.55 -1.04 -2.45
CA LEU A 85 -1.56 -1.98 -1.96
C LEU A 85 -1.63 -3.22 -2.84
N TYR A 86 -1.99 -4.34 -2.20
CA TYR A 86 -2.29 -5.59 -2.90
C TYR A 86 -3.73 -5.59 -3.40
N TYR A 87 -3.97 -6.38 -4.45
CA TYR A 87 -5.32 -6.60 -4.95
C TYR A 87 -6.14 -7.46 -3.99
N ASN A 88 -7.38 -7.10 -3.76
CA ASN A 88 -8.45 -7.98 -3.28
C ASN A 88 -9.82 -7.50 -3.81
N ASP A 89 -10.81 -8.39 -3.79
CA ASP A 89 -12.15 -8.12 -4.34
C ASP A 89 -12.90 -7.05 -3.54
N GLU A 90 -12.70 -6.98 -2.22
CA GLU A 90 -13.33 -5.95 -1.39
C GLU A 90 -12.86 -4.56 -1.82
N ARG A 91 -11.55 -4.37 -2.01
CA ARG A 91 -10.98 -3.12 -2.50
C ARG A 91 -11.40 -2.82 -3.93
N ALA A 92 -11.51 -3.83 -4.80
CA ALA A 92 -11.96 -3.69 -6.17
C ALA A 92 -13.41 -3.16 -6.30
N ASN A 93 -14.22 -3.22 -5.24
CA ASN A 93 -15.54 -2.60 -5.24
C ASN A 93 -15.49 -1.07 -5.30
N TYR A 94 -14.42 -0.44 -4.77
CA TYR A 94 -14.29 1.02 -4.72
C TYR A 94 -13.03 1.56 -5.40
N LEU A 95 -12.13 0.69 -5.87
CA LEU A 95 -10.89 1.03 -6.58
C LEU A 95 -10.88 0.53 -8.01
N ASP A 96 -10.31 1.34 -8.90
CA ASP A 96 -9.87 0.95 -10.24
C ASP A 96 -8.36 0.79 -10.21
N TYR A 97 -7.88 -0.46 -10.21
CA TYR A 97 -6.46 -0.79 -10.17
C TYR A 97 -5.75 -0.42 -11.48
N VAL A 98 -4.63 0.25 -11.37
CA VAL A 98 -3.77 0.56 -12.52
C VAL A 98 -2.90 -0.65 -12.84
N GLN A 99 -2.96 -1.11 -14.09
CA GLN A 99 -2.13 -2.20 -14.58
C GLN A 99 -0.96 -1.66 -15.40
N PRO A 100 0.24 -2.30 -15.32
CA PRO A 100 0.59 -3.43 -14.47
C PRO A 100 0.85 -3.04 -13.01
N ALA A 101 1.09 -4.03 -12.14
CA ALA A 101 1.71 -3.80 -10.84
C ALA A 101 3.07 -3.11 -10.99
N PHE A 102 3.45 -2.25 -10.04
CA PHE A 102 4.72 -1.56 -10.13
C PHE A 102 5.89 -2.31 -9.45
N THR A 103 5.58 -3.26 -8.57
CA THR A 103 6.55 -4.14 -7.89
C THR A 103 5.86 -5.37 -7.30
N PHE A 104 6.69 -6.30 -6.82
CA PHE A 104 6.28 -7.39 -5.95
C PHE A 104 6.76 -7.11 -4.54
N ASP A 105 6.06 -7.66 -3.56
CA ASP A 105 6.41 -7.55 -2.15
C ASP A 105 6.21 -8.89 -1.45
N ASP A 106 7.24 -9.31 -0.72
CA ASP A 106 7.21 -10.54 0.05
C ASP A 106 6.59 -10.29 1.42
N VAL A 107 5.62 -11.12 1.77
CA VAL A 107 5.01 -11.16 3.09
C VAL A 107 5.72 -12.22 3.93
N ALA A 108 6.13 -11.84 5.13
CA ALA A 108 6.88 -12.70 6.02
C ALA A 108 6.13 -12.98 7.32
N ILE A 109 6.51 -14.09 7.95
CA ILE A 109 6.12 -14.46 9.31
C ILE A 109 7.25 -14.05 10.25
N PHE A 110 7.00 -13.05 11.09
CA PHE A 110 7.94 -12.62 12.13
C PHE A 110 7.66 -13.36 13.43
N VAL A 111 8.73 -13.74 14.12
CA VAL A 111 8.68 -14.45 15.40
C VAL A 111 9.68 -13.85 16.39
N VAL A 112 9.50 -14.12 17.66
CA VAL A 112 10.54 -13.87 18.67
C VAL A 112 11.67 -14.86 18.46
N LYS A 113 12.91 -14.37 18.38
CA LYS A 113 14.10 -15.21 18.21
C LYS A 113 14.22 -16.22 19.36
N GLY A 114 14.49 -17.47 19.00
CA GLY A 114 14.47 -18.62 19.92
C GLY A 114 13.09 -19.23 20.13
N LYS A 115 12.05 -18.71 19.46
CA LYS A 115 10.70 -19.28 19.40
C LYS A 115 10.27 -19.60 17.97
N GLU A 116 11.23 -19.80 17.08
CA GLU A 116 10.99 -20.22 15.70
C GLU A 116 10.33 -21.60 15.70
N PHE A 117 9.45 -21.81 14.74
CA PHE A 117 8.80 -23.10 14.51
C PHE A 117 9.01 -23.53 13.06
N PRO A 118 8.93 -24.83 12.75
CA PRO A 118 8.98 -25.32 11.38
C PRO A 118 7.91 -24.62 10.53
N PHE A 119 8.32 -23.98 9.44
CA PHE A 119 7.45 -23.24 8.56
C PHE A 119 7.83 -23.49 7.11
N THR A 120 6.93 -24.07 6.35
CA THR A 120 7.07 -24.38 4.93
C THR A 120 5.95 -23.77 4.10
N ASP A 121 4.74 -23.67 4.68
CA ASP A 121 3.58 -23.06 4.05
C ASP A 121 2.56 -22.54 5.07
N LYS A 122 1.48 -21.94 4.57
CA LYS A 122 0.40 -21.34 5.38
C LYS A 122 -0.28 -22.30 6.36
N ASN A 123 -0.24 -23.62 6.11
CA ASN A 123 -0.88 -24.61 7.00
C ASN A 123 -0.13 -24.76 8.32
N ASP A 124 1.17 -24.49 8.36
CA ASP A 124 1.99 -24.55 9.58
C ASP A 124 1.60 -23.47 10.61
N LEU A 125 0.77 -22.48 10.20
CA LEU A 125 0.22 -21.45 11.08
C LEU A 125 -1.04 -21.91 11.85
N ILE A 126 -1.66 -23.02 11.44
CA ILE A 126 -2.89 -23.55 12.08
C ILE A 126 -2.59 -23.93 13.54
N GLY A 127 -3.46 -23.49 14.44
CA GLY A 127 -3.35 -23.77 15.88
C GLY A 127 -2.40 -22.82 16.62
N LYS A 128 -1.76 -21.88 15.94
CA LYS A 128 -0.93 -20.81 16.54
C LYS A 128 -1.70 -19.49 16.55
N LYS A 129 -1.39 -18.63 17.49
CA LYS A 129 -1.95 -17.27 17.57
C LYS A 129 -1.15 -16.33 16.72
N GLY A 130 -1.79 -15.71 15.74
CA GLY A 130 -1.20 -14.69 14.89
C GLY A 130 -1.62 -13.28 15.27
N VAL A 131 -0.87 -12.31 14.79
CA VAL A 131 -1.25 -10.90 14.81
C VAL A 131 -0.88 -10.24 13.49
N THR A 132 -1.65 -9.25 13.07
CA THR A 132 -1.32 -8.37 11.94
C THR A 132 -1.90 -6.98 12.17
N ASN A 133 -1.46 -5.99 11.37
CA ASN A 133 -2.01 -4.64 11.44
C ASN A 133 -3.45 -4.60 10.91
N ARG A 134 -4.29 -3.76 11.50
CA ARG A 134 -5.66 -3.53 11.05
C ARG A 134 -5.69 -2.90 9.66
N GLY A 135 -6.64 -3.35 8.83
CA GLY A 135 -6.78 -2.90 7.44
C GLY A 135 -5.85 -3.61 6.45
N GLU A 136 -4.93 -4.48 6.91
CA GLU A 136 -4.13 -5.31 6.00
C GLU A 136 -4.96 -6.39 5.33
N SER A 137 -4.58 -6.69 4.10
CA SER A 137 -5.06 -7.79 3.27
C SER A 137 -3.86 -8.35 2.52
N TYR A 138 -3.82 -9.63 2.38
CA TYR A 138 -2.73 -10.38 1.72
C TYR A 138 -3.22 -11.10 0.46
N GLY A 139 -4.30 -10.59 -0.13
CA GLY A 139 -4.96 -11.17 -1.30
C GLY A 139 -6.07 -12.16 -0.94
N ASN A 140 -7.02 -12.32 -1.89
CA ASN A 140 -8.27 -13.07 -1.64
C ASN A 140 -8.06 -14.47 -1.08
N GLU A 141 -7.10 -15.21 -1.64
CA GLU A 141 -6.86 -16.60 -1.25
C GLU A 141 -6.38 -16.71 0.20
N PHE A 142 -5.34 -15.91 0.55
CA PHE A 142 -4.80 -15.97 1.90
C PHE A 142 -5.73 -15.34 2.93
N ASP A 143 -6.43 -14.27 2.59
CA ASP A 143 -7.41 -13.64 3.47
C ASP A 143 -8.57 -14.60 3.80
N ALA A 144 -9.05 -15.38 2.83
CA ALA A 144 -10.05 -16.40 3.04
C ALA A 144 -9.51 -17.53 3.95
N PHE A 145 -8.31 -18.03 3.69
CA PHE A 145 -7.64 -19.02 4.51
C PHE A 145 -7.43 -18.54 5.95
N MET A 146 -6.94 -17.31 6.11
CA MET A 146 -6.71 -16.69 7.41
C MET A 146 -8.01 -16.60 8.22
N LYS A 147 -9.10 -16.14 7.59
CA LYS A 147 -10.42 -16.03 8.22
C LYS A 147 -11.01 -17.37 8.64
N GLU A 148 -10.78 -18.42 7.85
CA GLU A 148 -11.39 -19.75 8.07
C GLU A 148 -10.56 -20.64 9.01
N LYS A 149 -9.23 -20.57 8.94
CA LYS A 149 -8.32 -21.55 9.54
C LYS A 149 -7.42 -21.00 10.63
N LEU A 150 -7.20 -19.69 10.70
CA LEU A 150 -6.21 -19.09 11.59
C LEU A 150 -6.86 -18.24 12.68
N ASP A 151 -6.21 -18.19 13.84
CA ASP A 151 -6.53 -17.27 14.94
C ASP A 151 -5.59 -16.04 14.83
N VAL A 152 -6.01 -15.01 14.08
CA VAL A 152 -5.19 -13.82 13.81
C VAL A 152 -5.88 -12.57 14.35
N ALA A 153 -5.29 -11.95 15.37
CA ALA A 153 -5.70 -10.65 15.88
C ALA A 153 -5.33 -9.49 14.95
N ARG A 154 -6.13 -8.42 14.99
CA ARG A 154 -5.92 -7.19 14.21
C ARG A 154 -5.51 -6.05 15.15
N ALA A 155 -4.21 -5.78 15.26
CA ALA A 155 -3.67 -4.71 16.09
C ALA A 155 -3.88 -3.33 15.47
N ASN A 156 -3.93 -2.29 16.29
CA ASN A 156 -4.12 -0.92 15.84
C ASN A 156 -2.77 -0.24 15.55
N GLY A 157 -2.06 -0.72 14.56
CA GLY A 157 -0.74 -0.29 14.14
C GLY A 157 0.25 -1.46 14.15
N ILE A 158 1.29 -1.36 13.34
CA ILE A 158 2.34 -2.38 13.26
C ILE A 158 3.17 -2.43 14.56
N ASP A 159 3.35 -1.29 15.22
CA ASP A 159 3.96 -1.15 16.54
C ASP A 159 3.21 -1.94 17.61
N ALA A 160 1.87 -1.81 17.66
CA ALA A 160 1.04 -2.61 18.56
C ALA A 160 1.12 -4.10 18.24
N ALA A 161 1.19 -4.50 16.97
CA ALA A 161 1.36 -5.89 16.57
C ALA A 161 2.72 -6.47 17.02
N PHE A 162 3.80 -5.69 16.93
CA PHE A 162 5.10 -6.10 17.48
C PHE A 162 5.08 -6.22 19.00
N ASN A 163 4.39 -5.34 19.71
CA ASN A 163 4.24 -5.44 21.16
C ASN A 163 3.47 -6.72 21.55
N ASP A 164 2.39 -7.05 20.87
CA ASP A 164 1.63 -8.28 21.12
C ASP A 164 2.49 -9.54 20.88
N LEU A 165 3.36 -9.53 19.86
CA LEU A 165 4.33 -10.59 19.62
C LEU A 165 5.37 -10.71 20.75
N LEU A 166 5.95 -9.57 21.17
CA LEU A 166 6.99 -9.54 22.21
C LEU A 166 6.47 -9.92 23.60
N GLU A 167 5.22 -9.54 23.90
CA GLU A 167 4.54 -9.89 25.15
C GLU A 167 4.03 -11.34 25.18
N GLY A 168 4.15 -12.08 24.05
CA GLY A 168 3.71 -13.46 23.92
C GLY A 168 2.19 -13.62 23.84
N LYS A 169 1.47 -12.56 23.47
CA LYS A 169 0.03 -12.62 23.15
C LYS A 169 -0.21 -13.28 21.79
N ALA A 170 0.79 -13.21 20.90
CA ALA A 170 0.84 -13.87 19.61
C ALA A 170 2.12 -14.70 19.47
N ASP A 171 2.03 -15.80 18.76
CA ASP A 171 3.16 -16.67 18.41
C ASP A 171 3.90 -16.15 17.18
N TYR A 172 3.20 -15.45 16.28
CA TYR A 172 3.73 -14.89 15.06
C TYR A 172 3.03 -13.58 14.65
N LEU A 173 3.75 -12.75 13.87
CA LEU A 173 3.23 -11.56 13.22
C LEU A 173 3.31 -11.73 11.70
N ILE A 174 2.24 -11.43 10.98
CA ILE A 174 2.22 -11.32 9.51
C ILE A 174 2.47 -9.87 9.13
N ALA A 175 3.52 -9.63 8.36
CA ALA A 175 3.84 -8.30 7.83
C ALA A 175 4.62 -8.40 6.51
N GLY A 176 4.65 -7.31 5.73
CA GLY A 176 5.61 -7.19 4.62
C GLY A 176 7.04 -7.36 5.15
N TYR A 177 7.90 -8.03 4.37
CA TYR A 177 9.26 -8.36 4.80
C TYR A 177 10.05 -7.10 5.19
N TYR A 178 10.15 -6.12 4.29
CA TYR A 178 10.91 -4.90 4.54
C TYR A 178 10.28 -3.98 5.60
N PRO A 179 8.95 -3.73 5.59
CA PRO A 179 8.30 -2.99 6.67
C PRO A 179 8.49 -3.62 8.05
N GLY A 180 8.37 -4.93 8.16
CA GLY A 180 8.61 -5.64 9.41
C GLY A 180 10.04 -5.49 9.93
N LEU A 181 11.06 -5.63 9.06
CA LEU A 181 12.46 -5.39 9.43
C LEU A 181 12.70 -3.94 9.86
N ALA A 182 12.11 -2.98 9.14
CA ALA A 182 12.26 -1.57 9.45
C ALA A 182 11.62 -1.22 10.79
N GLU A 183 10.44 -1.79 11.08
CA GLU A 183 9.76 -1.61 12.37
C GLU A 183 10.56 -2.21 13.52
N ALA A 184 11.05 -3.44 13.37
CA ALA A 184 11.89 -4.07 14.37
C ALA A 184 13.15 -3.24 14.69
N ALA A 185 13.72 -2.58 13.67
CA ALA A 185 14.86 -1.69 13.83
C ALA A 185 14.47 -0.37 14.55
N ARG A 186 13.33 0.23 14.19
CA ARG A 186 12.79 1.45 14.80
C ARG A 186 12.48 1.26 16.28
N GLU A 187 11.85 0.16 16.62
CA GLU A 187 11.52 -0.20 18.01
C GLU A 187 12.74 -0.69 18.82
N GLY A 188 13.91 -0.83 18.19
CA GLY A 188 15.12 -1.34 18.86
C GLY A 188 15.05 -2.82 19.23
N VAL A 189 14.19 -3.59 18.55
CA VAL A 189 13.95 -5.01 18.86
C VAL A 189 14.44 -5.98 17.79
N LYS A 190 15.19 -5.50 16.78
CA LYS A 190 15.74 -6.30 15.68
C LYS A 190 16.59 -7.50 16.15
N ASP A 191 17.14 -7.43 17.34
CA ASP A 191 17.93 -8.52 17.93
C ASP A 191 17.03 -9.53 18.69
N LYS A 192 15.75 -9.20 18.91
CA LYS A 192 14.78 -10.04 19.64
C LYS A 192 13.75 -10.69 18.71
N VAL A 193 13.51 -10.11 17.53
CA VAL A 193 12.53 -10.62 16.56
C VAL A 193 13.18 -10.74 15.18
N GLY A 194 12.62 -11.59 14.35
CA GLY A 194 13.05 -11.74 12.96
C GLY A 194 12.02 -12.50 12.13
N PRO A 195 12.11 -12.40 10.79
CA PRO A 195 11.30 -13.20 9.91
C PRO A 195 11.78 -14.65 9.91
N LEU A 196 10.86 -15.59 9.71
CA LEU A 196 11.21 -16.96 9.33
C LEU A 196 11.86 -16.94 7.94
N GLU A 197 12.66 -17.95 7.63
CA GLU A 197 13.45 -18.01 6.39
C GLU A 197 12.56 -18.06 5.15
N GLN A 198 11.48 -18.85 5.21
CA GLN A 198 10.50 -18.98 4.14
C GLN A 198 9.52 -17.81 4.17
N ALA A 199 9.37 -17.10 3.04
CA ALA A 199 8.29 -16.14 2.87
C ALA A 199 6.93 -16.84 2.87
N LEU A 200 5.93 -16.20 3.46
CA LEU A 200 4.56 -16.70 3.45
C LEU A 200 3.98 -16.72 2.03
N LEU A 201 4.16 -15.62 1.32
CA LEU A 201 3.71 -15.40 -0.06
C LEU A 201 4.40 -14.16 -0.64
N SER A 202 4.31 -13.99 -1.96
CA SER A 202 4.71 -12.78 -2.67
C SER A 202 3.49 -12.20 -3.39
N GLN A 203 3.27 -10.90 -3.27
CA GLN A 203 2.11 -10.23 -3.84
C GLN A 203 2.50 -9.10 -4.79
N GLU A 204 1.71 -8.93 -5.84
CA GLU A 204 1.77 -7.76 -6.70
C GLU A 204 1.29 -6.51 -5.96
N MET A 205 2.05 -5.42 -6.09
CA MET A 205 1.75 -4.15 -5.46
C MET A 205 1.35 -3.11 -6.50
N PHE A 206 0.22 -2.46 -6.26
CA PHE A 206 -0.46 -1.62 -7.24
C PHE A 206 -0.57 -0.16 -6.80
N VAL A 207 -0.86 0.66 -7.81
CA VAL A 207 -1.51 1.96 -7.69
C VAL A 207 -2.99 1.77 -8.08
N ALA A 208 -3.90 2.48 -7.44
CA ALA A 208 -5.31 2.42 -7.79
C ALA A 208 -5.98 3.79 -7.66
N PHE A 209 -6.93 4.07 -8.54
CA PHE A 209 -7.80 5.24 -8.43
C PHE A 209 -9.09 4.92 -7.67
N SER A 210 -9.61 5.89 -6.94
CA SER A 210 -10.98 5.85 -6.45
C SER A 210 -11.96 5.79 -7.63
N LYS A 211 -12.93 4.88 -7.58
CA LYS A 211 -14.03 4.88 -8.57
C LYS A 211 -14.86 6.16 -8.55
N LYS A 212 -14.80 6.92 -7.46
CA LYS A 212 -15.46 8.24 -7.32
C LYS A 212 -14.63 9.39 -7.91
N SER A 213 -13.33 9.18 -8.18
CA SER A 213 -12.46 10.23 -8.70
C SER A 213 -12.74 10.52 -10.17
N PRO A 214 -12.80 11.80 -10.57
CA PRO A 214 -12.79 12.19 -11.98
C PRO A 214 -11.46 11.81 -12.67
N CYS A 215 -10.37 11.68 -11.89
CA CYS A 215 -9.05 11.37 -12.37
C CYS A 215 -8.85 9.89 -12.79
N LYS A 216 -9.79 9.00 -12.50
CA LYS A 216 -9.70 7.57 -12.88
C LYS A 216 -9.56 7.33 -14.38
N SER A 217 -10.01 8.27 -15.22
CA SER A 217 -9.81 8.22 -16.67
C SER A 217 -8.33 8.23 -17.08
N LEU A 218 -7.42 8.63 -16.16
CA LEU A 218 -5.97 8.62 -16.37
C LEU A 218 -5.32 7.26 -16.12
N ALA A 219 -6.05 6.25 -15.65
CA ALA A 219 -5.49 4.95 -15.28
C ALA A 219 -4.61 4.33 -16.38
N ALA A 220 -5.05 4.40 -17.65
CA ALA A 220 -4.27 3.88 -18.77
C ALA A 220 -2.93 4.62 -18.97
N LYS A 221 -2.90 5.96 -18.78
CA LYS A 221 -1.66 6.75 -18.85
C LYS A 221 -0.71 6.42 -17.70
N PHE A 222 -1.25 6.22 -16.50
CA PHE A 222 -0.44 5.76 -15.37
C PHE A 222 0.12 4.37 -15.60
N GLY A 223 -0.65 3.44 -16.17
CA GLY A 223 -0.18 2.10 -16.54
C GLY A 223 0.98 2.13 -17.55
N GLN A 224 0.89 2.98 -18.56
CA GLN A 224 1.99 3.19 -19.51
C GLN A 224 3.24 3.73 -18.82
N GLY A 225 3.10 4.74 -17.96
CA GLY A 225 4.21 5.29 -17.19
C GLY A 225 4.83 4.29 -16.21
N ILE A 226 4.02 3.45 -15.55
CA ILE A 226 4.52 2.35 -14.71
C ILE A 226 5.36 1.39 -15.55
N THR A 227 4.85 0.93 -16.70
CA THR A 227 5.58 0.03 -17.59
C THR A 227 6.93 0.65 -18.01
N GLU A 228 6.92 1.91 -18.44
CA GLU A 228 8.14 2.61 -18.84
C GLU A 228 9.18 2.67 -17.71
N LEU A 229 8.76 3.14 -16.53
CA LEU A 229 9.68 3.38 -15.40
C LEU A 229 10.17 2.09 -14.74
N THR A 230 9.42 0.99 -14.82
CA THR A 230 9.84 -0.30 -14.27
C THR A 230 10.72 -1.10 -15.23
N THR A 231 10.62 -0.86 -16.54
CA THR A 231 11.44 -1.57 -17.56
C THR A 231 12.77 -0.90 -17.85
N ASN A 232 12.94 0.38 -17.51
CA ASN A 232 14.15 1.16 -17.79
C ASN A 232 15.01 1.46 -16.54
N ASP A 233 14.91 0.65 -15.49
CA ASP A 233 15.59 0.79 -14.20
C ASP A 233 15.30 2.09 -13.42
N SER A 234 14.40 2.95 -13.89
CA SER A 234 14.09 4.21 -13.20
C SER A 234 13.42 3.96 -11.85
N TYR A 235 12.52 2.98 -11.77
CA TYR A 235 11.90 2.61 -10.52
C TYR A 235 12.92 2.03 -9.52
N GLN A 236 13.90 1.24 -9.97
CA GLN A 236 14.96 0.75 -9.09
C GLN A 236 15.76 1.92 -8.49
N LYS A 237 16.07 2.94 -9.27
CA LYS A 237 16.74 4.15 -8.75
C LYS A 237 15.87 4.91 -7.74
N MET A 238 14.55 4.93 -7.91
CA MET A 238 13.62 5.49 -6.92
C MET A 238 13.64 4.68 -5.62
N MET A 239 13.68 3.36 -5.68
CA MET A 239 13.83 2.47 -4.52
C MET A 239 15.14 2.71 -3.78
N ASP A 240 16.26 2.83 -4.50
CA ASP A 240 17.59 3.08 -3.92
C ASP A 240 17.63 4.45 -3.23
N ALA A 241 17.07 5.49 -3.86
CA ALA A 241 16.96 6.83 -3.29
C ALA A 241 16.06 6.85 -2.04
N ALA A 242 14.91 6.19 -2.09
CA ALA A 242 13.99 6.08 -0.95
C ALA A 242 14.64 5.29 0.22
N THR A 243 15.42 4.25 -0.09
CA THR A 243 16.18 3.49 0.91
C THR A 243 17.22 4.36 1.61
N THR A 244 17.92 5.19 0.86
CA THR A 244 18.90 6.12 1.41
C THR A 244 18.24 7.17 2.30
N ALA A 245 17.18 7.82 1.78
CA ALA A 245 16.41 8.82 2.53
C ALA A 245 15.83 8.27 3.83
N TRP A 246 15.27 7.05 3.80
CA TRP A 246 14.77 6.37 4.98
C TRP A 246 15.87 6.13 6.03
N LYS A 247 17.02 5.61 5.62
CA LYS A 247 18.18 5.39 6.54
C LYS A 247 18.67 6.68 7.18
N ASP A 248 18.70 7.78 6.43
CA ASP A 248 19.16 9.07 6.94
C ASP A 248 18.15 9.70 7.90
N ALA A 249 16.84 9.58 7.63
CA ALA A 249 15.80 9.99 8.55
C ALA A 249 15.88 9.26 9.91
N GLN A 250 16.22 7.96 9.91
CA GLN A 250 16.38 7.18 11.14
C GLN A 250 17.62 7.61 11.95
N LYS A 251 18.69 8.11 11.32
CA LYS A 251 19.86 8.64 12.04
C LYS A 251 19.57 9.98 12.70
N SER A 252 18.74 10.82 12.09
CA SER A 252 18.39 12.16 12.59
C SER A 252 17.41 12.12 13.75
N SER A 253 16.74 11.00 13.99
CA SER A 253 15.73 10.79 15.05
C SER A 253 16.33 10.19 16.34
N LYS A 254 17.64 9.97 16.38
CA LYS A 254 18.43 9.50 17.53
C LYS A 254 19.23 10.65 18.13
#